data_1039c09c5210327af412497073f6b739
#
_entry.id   1039c09c5210327af412497073f6b739
#
_cell.length_a   1.000
_cell.length_b   1.000
_cell.length_c   1.000
_cell.angle_alpha   90.00
_cell.angle_beta   90.00
_cell.angle_gamma   90.00
#
_symmetry.space_group_name_H-M   'P 1'
#
loop_
_entity.id
_entity.type
_entity.pdbx_description
1 polymer ?
#
loop_
_entity_poly.entity_id
_entity_poly.type
_entity_poly.pdbx_seq_one_letter_code
_entity_poly.pdbx_strand_id
1 'polypeptide(L)'
;MADEPNAPVEGAPASKGPPAKPAQPAVPPNLAGKTTSAAVAPRRPPAKKKKVVDDTSPLLSRRSWLGLAWGSFTAASATALAATGRFMFPNVLNEPPQQFKIGFPDEYAPGVDERWKDRFGIWVVRTPSDIVQETSGFYALISVCTHLGCTPNWLSAELKFKCPCHGSGFRPTGVNFEGPAPRPLERARIVLADDGQILVDKARKFQFELGQWADPESFLRL
;
A
#
# COMPACT_ATOMS: atom_id res chain seq x y z
N MET A 1 40.69 0.20 -35.26
CA MET A 1 41.65 0.96 -34.44
C MET A 1 40.82 1.88 -33.58
N ALA A 2 40.72 1.74 -32.27
CA ALA A 2 41.55 1.14 -31.25
C ALA A 2 40.68 0.37 -30.24
N ASP A 3 41.25 -0.70 -29.74
CA ASP A 3 40.85 -1.52 -28.61
C ASP A 3 40.84 -0.71 -27.32
N GLU A 4 39.83 -0.97 -26.49
CA GLU A 4 39.84 -0.60 -25.08
C GLU A 4 39.90 -1.88 -24.25
N PRO A 5 40.85 -2.00 -23.28
CA PRO A 5 41.08 -3.22 -22.54
C PRO A 5 40.15 -3.40 -21.37
N ASN A 6 39.64 -4.61 -21.27
CA ASN A 6 38.97 -5.27 -20.17
C ASN A 6 39.75 -5.16 -18.83
N ALA A 7 39.13 -4.55 -17.81
CA ALA A 7 39.63 -4.55 -16.44
C ALA A 7 39.04 -5.71 -15.63
N PRO A 8 39.83 -6.41 -14.80
CA PRO A 8 39.38 -7.60 -14.07
C PRO A 8 38.52 -7.25 -12.86
N VAL A 9 37.46 -8.02 -12.67
CA VAL A 9 36.59 -8.00 -11.50
C VAL A 9 37.27 -8.74 -10.37
N GLU A 10 37.69 -8.01 -9.36
CA GLU A 10 38.31 -8.52 -8.12
C GLU A 10 37.26 -8.84 -7.06
N GLY A 11 37.36 -10.09 -6.55
CA GLY A 11 37.19 -10.40 -5.14
C GLY A 11 35.81 -10.37 -4.50
N ALA A 12 35.11 -11.51 -4.55
CA ALA A 12 34.04 -11.82 -3.58
C ALA A 12 34.62 -12.03 -2.17
N PRO A 13 34.04 -11.47 -1.10
CA PRO A 13 34.47 -11.76 0.27
C PRO A 13 33.94 -13.12 0.74
N ALA A 14 34.86 -13.89 1.35
CA ALA A 14 34.66 -15.20 1.92
C ALA A 14 33.55 -15.27 2.96
N SER A 15 32.75 -16.33 2.88
CA SER A 15 31.76 -16.74 3.87
C SER A 15 32.40 -17.05 5.21
N LYS A 16 32.05 -16.32 6.25
CA LYS A 16 32.36 -16.67 7.66
C LYS A 16 31.48 -17.83 8.08
N GLY A 17 32.10 -18.94 8.44
CA GLY A 17 31.47 -20.11 9.04
C GLY A 17 30.76 -19.82 10.38
N PRO A 18 29.87 -20.73 10.85
CA PRO A 18 29.09 -20.54 12.05
C PRO A 18 29.93 -20.54 13.32
N PRO A 19 29.53 -19.81 14.37
CA PRO A 19 30.28 -19.74 15.63
C PRO A 19 30.20 -21.05 16.39
N ALA A 20 31.37 -21.42 16.99
CA ALA A 20 31.55 -22.61 17.81
C ALA A 20 30.68 -22.56 19.08
N LYS A 21 30.09 -23.75 19.41
CA LYS A 21 29.40 -24.02 20.68
C LYS A 21 30.30 -23.76 21.89
N PRO A 22 29.79 -23.10 22.93
CA PRO A 22 30.55 -22.99 24.19
C PRO A 22 30.68 -24.34 24.89
N ALA A 23 31.89 -24.62 25.37
CA ALA A 23 32.25 -25.83 26.09
C ALA A 23 31.53 -25.93 27.45
N GLN A 24 31.00 -27.10 27.75
CA GLN A 24 30.42 -27.44 29.04
C GLN A 24 31.56 -27.59 30.09
N PRO A 25 31.39 -27.11 31.33
CA PRO A 25 32.33 -27.32 32.37
C PRO A 25 32.33 -28.78 32.87
N ALA A 26 33.54 -29.34 33.06
CA ALA A 26 33.75 -30.70 33.50
C ALA A 26 33.27 -30.92 34.94
N VAL A 27 32.59 -32.05 35.15
CA VAL A 27 32.17 -32.56 36.47
C VAL A 27 33.36 -33.19 37.14
N PRO A 28 33.70 -32.86 38.42
CA PRO A 28 34.79 -33.51 39.14
C PRO A 28 34.37 -34.93 39.64
N PRO A 29 35.35 -35.87 39.77
CA PRO A 29 35.08 -37.23 40.15
C PRO A 29 34.75 -37.37 41.62
N ASN A 30 33.81 -38.25 41.89
CA ASN A 30 33.26 -38.73 43.16
C ASN A 30 34.38 -39.38 44.02
N LEU A 31 34.61 -38.86 45.20
CA LEU A 31 35.42 -39.49 46.21
C LEU A 31 34.53 -40.34 47.12
N ALA A 32 34.67 -41.65 46.97
CA ALA A 32 34.11 -42.65 47.84
C ALA A 32 34.74 -42.66 49.22
N GLY A 33 33.93 -42.83 50.22
CA GLY A 33 34.32 -43.56 51.47
C GLY A 33 34.53 -42.72 52.69
N LYS A 34 33.63 -42.86 53.64
CA LYS A 34 33.92 -43.43 54.97
C LYS A 34 32.66 -43.53 55.80
N THR A 35 32.25 -44.74 56.03
CA THR A 35 31.31 -45.12 57.07
C THR A 35 31.90 -44.83 58.46
N THR A 36 31.18 -43.95 59.20
CA THR A 36 31.34 -43.91 60.65
C THR A 36 29.99 -43.92 61.30
N SER A 37 29.76 -45.02 62.03
CA SER A 37 28.66 -45.22 62.93
C SER A 37 28.57 -44.08 63.94
N ALA A 38 27.44 -43.33 63.94
CA ALA A 38 27.18 -42.32 64.95
C ALA A 38 25.80 -42.50 65.55
N ALA A 39 25.78 -42.53 66.83
CA ALA A 39 24.75 -42.70 67.82
C ALA A 39 23.41 -42.09 67.48
N VAL A 40 22.35 -42.84 67.79
CA VAL A 40 20.94 -42.46 67.77
C VAL A 40 20.73 -41.29 68.73
N ALA A 41 20.50 -40.11 68.21
CA ALA A 41 20.04 -38.95 68.97
C ALA A 41 18.52 -39.01 69.15
N PRO A 42 17.96 -38.53 70.29
CA PRO A 42 16.56 -38.64 70.62
C PRO A 42 15.69 -37.82 69.63
N ARG A 43 14.64 -38.45 69.17
CA ARG A 43 13.64 -37.82 68.27
C ARG A 43 13.03 -36.56 68.90
N ARG A 44 13.30 -35.43 68.33
CA ARG A 44 12.55 -34.19 68.61
C ARG A 44 11.05 -34.40 68.25
N PRO A 45 10.12 -33.92 69.09
CA PRO A 45 8.71 -33.99 68.74
C PRO A 45 8.42 -33.16 67.51
N PRO A 46 7.45 -33.55 66.67
CA PRO A 46 7.17 -32.83 65.41
C PRO A 46 6.75 -31.41 65.75
N ALA A 47 7.46 -30.45 65.20
CA ALA A 47 7.12 -29.04 65.28
C ALA A 47 5.70 -28.86 64.69
N LYS A 48 4.79 -28.33 65.51
CA LYS A 48 3.46 -27.94 65.07
C LYS A 48 3.65 -27.02 63.85
N LYS A 49 3.25 -27.46 62.68
CA LYS A 49 3.18 -26.63 61.45
C LYS A 49 2.35 -25.41 61.82
N LYS A 50 2.98 -24.23 61.96
CA LYS A 50 2.26 -22.96 61.95
C LYS A 50 1.42 -22.97 60.67
N LYS A 51 0.08 -22.90 60.77
CA LYS A 51 -0.78 -22.57 59.66
C LYS A 51 -0.29 -21.18 59.23
N VAL A 52 0.41 -21.11 58.14
CA VAL A 52 0.60 -19.87 57.38
C VAL A 52 -0.79 -19.45 57.04
N VAL A 53 -1.30 -18.44 57.73
CA VAL A 53 -2.53 -17.76 57.31
C VAL A 53 -2.19 -17.18 55.95
N ASP A 54 -2.70 -17.81 54.94
CA ASP A 54 -2.59 -17.34 53.55
C ASP A 54 -3.55 -16.16 53.45
N ASP A 55 -3.00 -14.96 53.69
CA ASP A 55 -3.73 -13.69 53.71
C ASP A 55 -3.94 -13.19 52.25
N THR A 56 -3.88 -14.11 51.30
CA THR A 56 -4.19 -13.83 49.91
C THR A 56 -5.71 -13.89 49.73
N SER A 57 -6.32 -12.75 49.55
CA SER A 57 -7.71 -12.66 49.10
C SER A 57 -7.93 -13.61 47.91
N PRO A 58 -9.07 -14.27 47.81
CA PRO A 58 -9.35 -15.27 46.76
C PRO A 58 -9.14 -14.74 45.33
N LEU A 59 -9.10 -13.41 45.14
CA LEU A 59 -8.81 -12.74 43.88
C LEU A 59 -7.32 -12.74 43.49
N LEU A 60 -6.44 -13.00 44.45
CA LEU A 60 -4.96 -12.94 44.26
C LEU A 60 -4.29 -14.31 44.32
N SER A 61 -5.03 -15.43 44.26
CA SER A 61 -4.44 -16.75 44.18
C SER A 61 -3.69 -16.91 42.84
N ARG A 62 -2.61 -17.70 42.85
CA ARG A 62 -1.84 -17.98 41.60
C ARG A 62 -2.75 -18.50 40.48
N ARG A 63 -3.74 -19.30 40.82
CA ARG A 63 -4.75 -19.79 39.85
C ARG A 63 -5.59 -18.66 39.27
N SER A 64 -6.04 -17.72 40.10
CA SER A 64 -6.82 -16.56 39.68
C SER A 64 -6.01 -15.64 38.79
N TRP A 65 -4.74 -15.41 39.12
CA TRP A 65 -3.81 -14.67 38.28
C TRP A 65 -3.60 -15.30 36.89
N LEU A 66 -3.38 -16.61 36.84
CA LEU A 66 -3.25 -17.34 35.58
C LEU A 66 -4.56 -17.29 34.77
N GLY A 67 -5.69 -17.47 35.45
CA GLY A 67 -7.00 -17.35 34.78
C GLY A 67 -7.24 -15.95 34.20
N LEU A 68 -6.90 -14.88 34.97
CA LEU A 68 -7.01 -13.52 34.49
C LEU A 68 -6.07 -13.23 33.32
N ALA A 69 -4.82 -13.70 33.42
CA ALA A 69 -3.82 -13.52 32.36
C ALA A 69 -4.24 -14.22 31.06
N TRP A 70 -4.68 -15.47 31.13
CA TRP A 70 -5.18 -16.19 29.96
C TRP A 70 -6.49 -15.59 29.41
N GLY A 71 -7.39 -15.17 30.29
CA GLY A 71 -8.63 -14.49 29.89
C GLY A 71 -8.37 -13.17 29.16
N SER A 72 -7.46 -12.35 29.67
CA SER A 72 -7.09 -11.09 29.03
C SER A 72 -6.34 -11.31 27.70
N PHE A 73 -5.46 -12.30 27.65
CA PHE A 73 -4.76 -12.65 26.41
C PHE A 73 -5.72 -13.15 25.31
N THR A 74 -6.66 -14.04 25.66
CA THR A 74 -7.66 -14.54 24.71
C THR A 74 -8.59 -13.42 24.23
N ALA A 75 -9.04 -12.55 25.13
CA ALA A 75 -9.85 -11.39 24.79
C ALA A 75 -9.11 -10.42 23.85
N ALA A 76 -7.86 -10.09 24.17
CA ALA A 76 -7.03 -9.25 23.32
C ALA A 76 -6.78 -9.87 21.93
N SER A 77 -6.50 -11.17 21.89
CA SER A 77 -6.31 -11.89 20.63
C SER A 77 -7.58 -11.93 19.78
N ALA A 78 -8.72 -12.20 20.40
CA ALA A 78 -10.02 -12.19 19.71
C ALA A 78 -10.35 -10.80 19.14
N THR A 79 -10.09 -9.75 19.92
CA THR A 79 -10.30 -8.37 19.48
C THR A 79 -9.36 -8.02 18.32
N ALA A 80 -8.09 -8.39 18.39
CA ALA A 80 -7.12 -8.18 17.34
C ALA A 80 -7.52 -8.93 16.04
N LEU A 81 -7.96 -10.18 16.15
CA LEU A 81 -8.45 -10.95 15.01
C LEU A 81 -9.71 -10.33 14.38
N ALA A 82 -10.65 -9.86 15.21
CA ALA A 82 -11.85 -9.18 14.72
C ALA A 82 -11.49 -7.85 14.01
N ALA A 83 -10.58 -7.08 14.58
CA ALA A 83 -10.10 -5.84 13.97
C ALA A 83 -9.36 -6.10 12.64
N THR A 84 -8.52 -7.12 12.60
CA THR A 84 -7.83 -7.54 11.37
C THR A 84 -8.83 -8.02 10.32
N GLY A 85 -9.80 -8.83 10.69
CA GLY A 85 -10.88 -9.25 9.80
C GLY A 85 -11.66 -8.07 9.25
N ARG A 86 -12.03 -7.11 10.11
CA ARG A 86 -12.71 -5.87 9.69
C ARG A 86 -11.88 -5.03 8.71
N PHE A 87 -10.55 -5.00 8.93
CA PHE A 87 -9.62 -4.30 8.04
C PHE A 87 -9.45 -5.02 6.69
N MET A 88 -9.38 -6.36 6.70
CA MET A 88 -9.23 -7.16 5.47
C MET A 88 -10.47 -7.11 4.57
N PHE A 89 -11.64 -6.85 5.15
CA PHE A 89 -12.90 -6.70 4.40
C PHE A 89 -13.37 -5.24 4.46
N PRO A 90 -12.72 -4.33 3.71
CA PRO A 90 -13.13 -2.94 3.68
C PRO A 90 -14.56 -2.83 3.13
N ASN A 91 -15.34 -1.93 3.70
CA ASN A 91 -16.69 -1.66 3.23
C ASN A 91 -16.64 -0.79 1.96
N VAL A 92 -16.47 -1.43 0.81
CA VAL A 92 -16.27 -0.80 -0.51
C VAL A 92 -17.60 -0.27 -1.11
N LEU A 93 -18.66 -0.18 -0.32
CA LEU A 93 -20.00 0.22 -0.79
C LEU A 93 -20.11 1.69 -1.25
N ASN A 94 -19.05 2.49 -1.09
CA ASN A 94 -19.01 3.91 -1.46
C ASN A 94 -17.96 4.22 -2.52
N GLU A 95 -17.75 3.36 -3.50
CA GLU A 95 -17.01 3.80 -4.68
C GLU A 95 -17.79 4.92 -5.37
N PRO A 96 -17.15 6.05 -5.69
CA PRO A 96 -17.81 7.10 -6.45
C PRO A 96 -18.27 6.52 -7.78
N PRO A 97 -19.45 6.96 -8.30
CA PRO A 97 -19.97 6.43 -9.54
C PRO A 97 -18.92 6.61 -10.65
N GLN A 98 -18.62 5.51 -11.37
CA GLN A 98 -17.67 5.54 -12.48
C GLN A 98 -18.24 6.28 -13.69
N GLN A 99 -19.57 6.33 -13.81
CA GLN A 99 -20.29 7.06 -14.85
C GLN A 99 -20.96 8.30 -14.24
N PHE A 100 -20.72 9.44 -14.84
CA PHE A 100 -21.28 10.71 -14.40
C PHE A 100 -21.46 11.68 -15.57
N LYS A 101 -22.41 12.57 -15.43
CA LYS A 101 -22.67 13.65 -16.38
C LYS A 101 -21.91 14.89 -15.97
N ILE A 102 -21.33 15.58 -16.94
CA ILE A 102 -20.48 16.74 -16.73
C ILE A 102 -21.06 18.05 -17.31
N GLY A 103 -22.32 18.05 -17.71
CA GLY A 103 -23.01 19.22 -18.26
C GLY A 103 -23.06 19.23 -19.78
N PHE A 104 -23.42 20.37 -20.34
CA PHE A 104 -23.60 20.54 -21.79
C PHE A 104 -22.32 20.96 -22.49
N PRO A 105 -22.11 20.58 -23.77
CA PRO A 105 -20.93 20.95 -24.54
C PRO A 105 -20.68 22.46 -24.62
N ASP A 106 -21.75 23.26 -24.63
CA ASP A 106 -21.67 24.72 -24.77
C ASP A 106 -21.09 25.42 -23.54
N GLU A 107 -21.10 24.75 -22.38
CA GLU A 107 -20.54 25.29 -21.13
C GLU A 107 -19.01 25.31 -21.07
N TYR A 108 -18.37 24.68 -22.04
CA TYR A 108 -16.92 24.51 -22.04
C TYR A 108 -16.24 25.46 -23.03
N ALA A 109 -15.31 26.27 -22.50
CA ALA A 109 -14.40 27.05 -23.34
C ALA A 109 -13.38 26.12 -24.04
N PRO A 110 -12.81 26.52 -25.17
CA PRO A 110 -11.69 25.80 -25.77
C PRO A 110 -10.52 25.69 -24.80
N GLY A 111 -9.89 24.53 -24.73
CA GLY A 111 -8.75 24.24 -23.83
C GLY A 111 -9.09 23.22 -22.75
N VAL A 112 -8.34 23.26 -21.65
CA VAL A 112 -8.43 22.32 -20.53
C VAL A 112 -9.32 22.89 -19.44
N ASP A 113 -10.32 22.12 -19.03
CA ASP A 113 -11.23 22.43 -17.93
C ASP A 113 -10.87 21.56 -16.71
N GLU A 114 -10.64 22.19 -15.56
CA GLU A 114 -10.22 21.54 -14.31
C GLU A 114 -11.37 21.31 -13.33
N ARG A 115 -12.59 21.76 -13.61
CA ARG A 115 -13.75 21.69 -12.68
C ARG A 115 -14.00 20.30 -12.12
N TRP A 116 -13.68 19.26 -12.87
CA TRP A 116 -13.98 17.87 -12.53
C TRP A 116 -12.78 17.09 -11.94
N LYS A 117 -11.61 17.76 -11.83
CA LYS A 117 -10.38 17.15 -11.33
C LYS A 117 -10.55 16.61 -9.90
N ASP A 118 -11.03 17.45 -8.98
CA ASP A 118 -11.08 17.08 -7.55
C ASP A 118 -12.22 16.11 -7.24
N ARG A 119 -13.34 16.23 -7.96
CA ARG A 119 -14.51 15.40 -7.72
C ARG A 119 -14.44 14.05 -8.39
N PHE A 120 -14.02 14.02 -9.64
CA PHE A 120 -14.02 12.80 -10.46
C PHE A 120 -12.65 12.36 -10.95
N GLY A 121 -11.61 13.16 -10.72
CA GLY A 121 -10.26 12.84 -11.13
C GLY A 121 -10.09 12.82 -12.64
N ILE A 122 -10.69 13.77 -13.35
CA ILE A 122 -10.56 13.94 -14.80
C ILE A 122 -10.34 15.41 -15.17
N TRP A 123 -9.74 15.63 -16.31
CA TRP A 123 -9.79 16.90 -17.03
C TRP A 123 -10.60 16.74 -18.30
N VAL A 124 -11.47 17.70 -18.59
CA VAL A 124 -12.20 17.77 -19.84
C VAL A 124 -11.47 18.71 -20.78
N VAL A 125 -11.15 18.27 -21.96
CA VAL A 125 -10.44 19.07 -22.95
C VAL A 125 -11.31 19.27 -24.16
N ARG A 126 -11.59 20.54 -24.48
CA ARG A 126 -12.21 20.95 -25.74
C ARG A 126 -11.10 21.37 -26.72
N THR A 127 -10.97 20.64 -27.82
CA THR A 127 -9.94 20.89 -28.82
C THR A 127 -10.56 21.25 -30.17
N PRO A 128 -9.95 22.19 -30.92
CA PRO A 128 -10.32 22.45 -32.30
C PRO A 128 -9.89 21.33 -33.25
N SER A 129 -8.86 20.58 -32.88
CA SER A 129 -8.38 19.42 -33.64
C SER A 129 -7.74 18.41 -32.71
N ASP A 130 -8.18 17.17 -32.74
CA ASP A 130 -7.53 16.07 -32.02
C ASP A 130 -6.35 15.52 -32.82
N ILE A 131 -5.35 14.96 -32.12
CA ILE A 131 -4.12 14.41 -32.76
C ILE A 131 -4.34 13.12 -33.53
N VAL A 132 -5.45 12.43 -33.30
CA VAL A 132 -5.79 11.14 -33.95
C VAL A 132 -7.02 11.29 -34.85
N GLN A 133 -8.06 11.96 -34.34
CA GLN A 133 -9.33 12.12 -35.05
C GLN A 133 -9.33 13.29 -36.05
N GLU A 134 -8.37 14.23 -35.92
CA GLU A 134 -8.19 15.43 -36.76
C GLU A 134 -9.44 16.32 -36.88
N THR A 135 -10.35 16.19 -35.90
CA THR A 135 -11.62 16.94 -35.85
C THR A 135 -11.75 17.68 -34.52
N SER A 136 -12.64 18.68 -34.49
CA SER A 136 -12.99 19.38 -33.25
C SER A 136 -13.86 18.49 -32.36
N GLY A 137 -13.72 18.64 -31.05
CA GLY A 137 -14.53 17.89 -30.11
C GLY A 137 -13.95 17.88 -28.69
N PHE A 138 -14.37 16.87 -27.94
CA PHE A 138 -14.02 16.69 -26.53
C PHE A 138 -13.35 15.35 -26.26
N TYR A 139 -12.45 15.34 -25.32
CA TYR A 139 -11.97 14.13 -24.66
C TYR A 139 -11.77 14.36 -23.16
N ALA A 140 -11.87 13.30 -22.39
CA ALA A 140 -11.65 13.31 -20.94
C ALA A 140 -10.34 12.60 -20.62
N LEU A 141 -9.37 13.34 -20.07
CA LEU A 141 -8.11 12.77 -19.59
C LEU A 141 -8.26 12.34 -18.13
N ILE A 142 -7.79 11.15 -17.80
CA ILE A 142 -7.75 10.66 -16.42
C ILE A 142 -6.58 11.32 -15.69
N SER A 143 -6.84 11.92 -14.53
CA SER A 143 -5.85 12.68 -13.76
C SER A 143 -4.88 11.81 -12.95
N VAL A 144 -4.43 10.72 -13.54
CA VAL A 144 -3.50 9.76 -12.95
C VAL A 144 -2.24 9.69 -13.79
N CYS A 145 -1.12 10.11 -13.21
CA CYS A 145 0.19 10.06 -13.85
C CYS A 145 0.59 8.61 -14.12
N THR A 146 0.98 8.33 -15.35
CA THR A 146 1.35 6.98 -15.80
C THR A 146 2.70 6.47 -15.26
N HIS A 147 3.43 7.32 -14.49
CA HIS A 147 4.64 6.88 -13.79
C HIS A 147 4.27 6.05 -12.54
N LEU A 148 3.70 6.67 -11.50
CA LEU A 148 3.36 6.04 -10.21
C LEU A 148 2.01 6.51 -9.64
N GLY A 149 1.10 7.01 -10.46
CA GLY A 149 -0.27 7.28 -10.04
C GLY A 149 -0.53 8.63 -9.36
N CYS A 150 0.46 9.52 -9.26
CA CYS A 150 0.24 10.87 -8.72
C CYS A 150 -0.70 11.68 -9.62
N THR A 151 -1.37 12.68 -9.07
CA THR A 151 -2.20 13.60 -9.86
C THR A 151 -1.34 14.76 -10.40
N PRO A 152 -1.17 14.89 -11.73
CA PRO A 152 -0.53 16.05 -12.31
C PRO A 152 -1.37 17.32 -12.10
N ASN A 153 -0.72 18.50 -12.13
CA ASN A 153 -1.39 19.79 -12.11
C ASN A 153 -1.38 20.41 -13.51
N TRP A 154 -2.48 21.06 -13.89
CA TRP A 154 -2.52 21.85 -15.09
C TRP A 154 -1.83 23.19 -14.86
N LEU A 155 -0.90 23.55 -15.73
CA LEU A 155 -0.21 24.84 -15.74
C LEU A 155 -0.68 25.63 -16.97
N SER A 156 -1.68 26.46 -16.79
CA SER A 156 -2.31 27.21 -17.88
C SER A 156 -1.33 28.16 -18.58
N ALA A 157 -0.39 28.76 -17.84
CA ALA A 157 0.63 29.64 -18.41
C ALA A 157 1.63 28.93 -19.33
N GLU A 158 1.86 27.64 -19.09
CA GLU A 158 2.82 26.81 -19.84
C GLU A 158 2.13 25.80 -20.77
N LEU A 159 0.79 25.78 -20.76
CA LEU A 159 -0.05 24.88 -21.55
C LEU A 159 0.39 23.40 -21.42
N LYS A 160 0.65 22.97 -20.19
CA LYS A 160 1.07 21.59 -19.91
C LYS A 160 0.55 21.08 -18.57
N PHE A 161 0.43 19.78 -18.45
CA PHE A 161 0.27 19.12 -17.16
C PHE A 161 1.65 18.79 -16.58
N LYS A 162 1.88 19.12 -15.31
CA LYS A 162 3.13 18.81 -14.60
C LYS A 162 2.83 17.97 -13.36
N CYS A 163 3.44 16.79 -13.28
CA CYS A 163 3.33 15.92 -12.12
C CYS A 163 4.32 16.40 -11.02
N PRO A 164 3.84 16.73 -9.80
CA PRO A 164 4.70 17.25 -8.75
C PRO A 164 5.62 16.21 -8.12
N CYS A 165 5.30 14.91 -8.26
CA CYS A 165 6.05 13.86 -7.59
C CYS A 165 7.45 13.65 -8.18
N HIS A 166 7.57 13.52 -9.50
CA HIS A 166 8.84 13.23 -10.17
C HIS A 166 9.03 14.03 -11.47
N GLY A 167 8.24 15.08 -11.66
CA GLY A 167 8.43 16.02 -12.77
C GLY A 167 7.97 15.55 -14.14
N SER A 168 7.15 14.49 -14.25
CA SER A 168 6.58 14.11 -15.55
C SER A 168 5.72 15.22 -16.13
N GLY A 169 5.95 15.55 -17.41
CA GLY A 169 5.22 16.56 -18.16
C GLY A 169 4.37 15.95 -19.28
N PHE A 170 3.13 16.44 -19.42
CA PHE A 170 2.23 16.03 -20.48
C PHE A 170 1.66 17.24 -21.21
N ARG A 171 1.52 17.13 -22.52
CA ARG A 171 0.87 18.14 -23.36
C ARG A 171 -0.63 18.23 -23.05
N PRO A 172 -1.34 19.27 -23.50
CA PRO A 172 -2.80 19.35 -23.37
C PRO A 172 -3.49 18.10 -23.95
N THR A 173 -2.93 17.50 -24.98
CA THR A 173 -3.42 16.26 -25.61
C THR A 173 -3.30 15.01 -24.72
N GLY A 174 -2.58 15.09 -23.59
CA GLY A 174 -2.27 13.97 -22.72
C GLY A 174 -0.95 13.25 -23.06
N VAL A 175 -0.30 13.60 -24.17
CA VAL A 175 0.97 12.95 -24.58
C VAL A 175 2.09 13.40 -23.66
N ASN A 176 2.84 12.46 -23.13
CA ASN A 176 4.02 12.71 -22.31
C ASN A 176 5.18 13.23 -23.18
N PHE A 177 5.94 14.19 -22.66
CA PHE A 177 7.11 14.74 -23.36
C PHE A 177 8.30 14.97 -22.42
N GLU A 178 8.10 14.88 -21.10
CA GLU A 178 9.11 15.19 -20.10
C GLU A 178 8.96 14.24 -18.90
N GLY A 179 10.10 13.89 -18.29
CA GLY A 179 10.17 13.14 -17.06
C GLY A 179 9.96 11.63 -17.21
N PRO A 180 9.79 10.91 -16.08
CA PRO A 180 9.84 9.45 -16.05
C PRO A 180 8.54 8.73 -16.49
N ALA A 181 7.47 9.46 -16.82
CA ALA A 181 6.22 8.83 -17.27
C ALA A 181 6.45 8.05 -18.59
N PRO A 182 6.17 6.73 -18.62
CA PRO A 182 6.51 5.89 -19.78
C PRO A 182 5.52 6.03 -20.94
N ARG A 183 4.32 6.54 -20.70
CA ARG A 183 3.24 6.59 -21.69
C ARG A 183 2.31 7.80 -21.48
N PRO A 184 1.51 8.17 -22.50
CA PRO A 184 0.49 9.21 -22.39
C PRO A 184 -0.53 8.98 -21.26
N LEU A 185 -1.23 10.02 -20.87
CA LEU A 185 -2.39 9.93 -19.98
C LEU A 185 -3.50 9.11 -20.66
N GLU A 186 -4.23 8.34 -19.86
CA GLU A 186 -5.37 7.56 -20.37
C GLU A 186 -6.57 8.49 -20.64
N ARG A 187 -7.32 8.21 -21.70
CA ARG A 187 -8.62 8.83 -21.95
C ARG A 187 -9.73 7.98 -21.34
N ALA A 188 -10.70 8.62 -20.70
CA ALA A 188 -11.96 7.98 -20.31
C ALA A 188 -12.95 7.97 -21.49
N ARG A 189 -13.87 7.03 -21.47
CA ARG A 189 -14.99 7.02 -22.42
C ARG A 189 -15.80 8.30 -22.27
N ILE A 190 -16.12 8.93 -23.39
CA ILE A 190 -16.87 10.16 -23.45
C ILE A 190 -17.92 10.08 -24.58
N VAL A 191 -19.18 10.27 -24.25
CA VAL A 191 -20.30 10.22 -25.21
C VAL A 191 -21.33 11.28 -24.87
N LEU A 192 -22.17 11.63 -25.82
CA LEU A 192 -23.34 12.46 -25.59
C LEU A 192 -24.47 11.55 -25.09
N ALA A 193 -25.10 11.91 -23.98
CA ALA A 193 -26.29 11.24 -23.46
C ALA A 193 -27.55 11.71 -24.19
N ASP A 194 -28.65 10.97 -24.06
CA ASP A 194 -29.93 11.28 -24.72
C ASP A 194 -30.50 12.66 -24.33
N ASP A 195 -30.11 13.19 -23.18
CA ASP A 195 -30.51 14.52 -22.71
C ASP A 195 -29.58 15.66 -23.19
N GLY A 196 -28.64 15.36 -24.08
CA GLY A 196 -27.67 16.32 -24.61
C GLY A 196 -26.50 16.67 -23.67
N GLN A 197 -26.41 16.04 -22.51
CA GLN A 197 -25.28 16.23 -21.62
C GLN A 197 -24.13 15.29 -21.99
N ILE A 198 -22.91 15.72 -21.71
CA ILE A 198 -21.73 14.87 -21.86
C ILE A 198 -21.70 13.84 -20.72
N LEU A 199 -21.68 12.57 -21.06
CA LEU A 199 -21.51 11.45 -20.15
C LEU A 199 -20.08 10.92 -20.23
N VAL A 200 -19.42 10.85 -19.09
CA VAL A 200 -18.06 10.28 -18.96
C VAL A 200 -18.14 8.99 -18.15
N ASP A 201 -17.45 7.96 -18.63
CA ASP A 201 -17.30 6.68 -17.94
C ASP A 201 -15.80 6.37 -17.72
N LYS A 202 -15.36 6.41 -16.47
CA LYS A 202 -13.99 6.11 -16.07
C LYS A 202 -13.65 4.61 -16.00
N ALA A 203 -14.67 3.76 -15.96
CA ALA A 203 -14.45 2.31 -15.98
C ALA A 203 -13.85 1.86 -17.32
N ARG A 204 -14.18 2.57 -18.41
CA ARG A 204 -13.65 2.30 -19.74
C ARG A 204 -12.56 3.32 -20.08
N LYS A 205 -11.33 2.83 -20.21
CA LYS A 205 -10.13 3.61 -20.46
C LYS A 205 -9.53 3.27 -21.81
N PHE A 206 -8.99 4.28 -22.48
CA PHE A 206 -8.35 4.16 -23.78
C PHE A 206 -6.88 4.57 -23.68
N GLN A 207 -5.99 3.70 -24.17
CA GLN A 207 -4.54 3.90 -24.16
C GLN A 207 -4.05 4.24 -25.56
N PHE A 208 -3.18 5.24 -25.65
CA PHE A 208 -2.64 5.73 -26.92
C PHE A 208 -1.77 4.67 -27.60
N GLU A 209 -0.88 4.03 -26.86
CA GLU A 209 0.07 3.03 -27.33
C GLU A 209 -0.59 1.77 -27.92
N LEU A 210 -1.85 1.51 -27.54
CA LEU A 210 -2.66 0.44 -28.09
C LEU A 210 -3.52 0.89 -29.28
N GLY A 211 -3.35 2.14 -29.75
CA GLY A 211 -4.15 2.69 -30.83
C GLY A 211 -5.62 2.97 -30.47
N GLN A 212 -5.98 2.84 -29.18
CA GLN A 212 -7.37 2.94 -28.73
C GLN A 212 -7.94 4.38 -28.78
N TRP A 213 -7.10 5.39 -28.99
CA TRP A 213 -7.61 6.76 -29.18
C TRP A 213 -8.30 6.97 -30.52
N ALA A 214 -8.19 6.01 -31.46
CA ALA A 214 -8.98 5.97 -32.67
C ALA A 214 -10.44 5.50 -32.43
N ASP A 215 -10.74 4.91 -31.26
CA ASP A 215 -12.08 4.47 -30.91
C ASP A 215 -13.02 5.70 -30.80
N PRO A 216 -14.22 5.65 -31.43
CA PRO A 216 -15.18 6.76 -31.42
C PRO A 216 -15.67 7.14 -30.02
N GLU A 217 -15.60 6.23 -29.04
CA GLU A 217 -15.96 6.52 -27.65
C GLU A 217 -14.83 7.17 -26.83
N SER A 218 -13.61 7.23 -27.36
CA SER A 218 -12.48 7.96 -26.75
C SER A 218 -12.53 9.47 -27.00
N PHE A 219 -13.37 9.89 -27.94
CA PHE A 219 -13.45 11.26 -28.43
C PHE A 219 -14.87 11.61 -28.86
N LEU A 220 -15.46 12.64 -28.28
CA LEU A 220 -16.76 13.16 -28.65
C LEU A 220 -16.60 14.25 -29.71
N ARG A 221 -17.01 13.99 -30.95
CA ARG A 221 -17.03 14.97 -32.05
C ARG A 221 -18.12 16.02 -31.83
N LEU A 222 -17.82 17.26 -32.21
CA LEU A 222 -18.78 18.37 -32.25
C LEU A 222 -19.33 18.61 -33.65
#